data_ff7005f454fcad14b806f78f33614ee6
#
_entry.id   ff7005f454fcad14b806f78f33614ee6
#
_cell.length_a   1.000
_cell.length_b   1.000
_cell.length_c   1.000
_cell.angle_alpha   90.00
_cell.angle_beta   90.00
_cell.angle_gamma   90.00
#
_symmetry.space_group_name_H-M   'P 1'
#
loop_
_entity.id
_entity.type
_entity.pdbx_description
1 polymer ?
#
loop_
_entity_poly.entity_id
_entity_poly.type
_entity_poly.pdbx_seq_one_letter_code
_entity_poly.pdbx_strand_id
1 'polypeptide(L)'
;QVYIDGDYKPAGTTPFTTERLPKGSHTLQFKLGSYKPLTEKVVISGDGSVQTKAVALAPNFAEVSVSVPDEAEIFINEESKGTGKWSGRLNTGMYTIEARKVSHYPTKRTVEVKAGENQQIVLQSPVPRYGSININTQPIGAMVSVDGRVLGESPNIFKDVLIGTHTLAVSKEGYATKTSTITVEEGKITPVDLQLENGGSVVIRSNVTNARVYIDGQFKGIAPYTYSDGAGRYQVTVKADGYNDVTQTVVIAAGQT
;
A
#
# COMPACT_ATOMS: atom_id res chain seq x y z
N GLN A 1 -18.78 12.06 -32.66
CA GLN A 1 -19.16 13.38 -33.12
C GLN A 1 -18.79 13.55 -34.59
N VAL A 2 -19.65 14.26 -35.35
CA VAL A 2 -19.44 14.58 -36.75
C VAL A 2 -19.30 16.10 -36.89
N TYR A 3 -18.31 16.55 -37.61
CA TYR A 3 -18.05 17.96 -37.94
C TYR A 3 -18.13 18.11 -39.47
N ILE A 4 -18.69 19.21 -39.95
CA ILE A 4 -18.86 19.49 -41.38
C ILE A 4 -18.07 20.74 -41.74
N ASP A 5 -17.31 20.68 -42.83
CA ASP A 5 -16.52 21.77 -43.44
C ASP A 5 -15.62 22.54 -42.45
N GLY A 6 -15.12 21.85 -41.45
CA GLY A 6 -14.20 22.43 -40.48
C GLY A 6 -14.87 23.24 -39.37
N ASP A 7 -16.16 23.17 -39.21
CA ASP A 7 -16.88 23.83 -38.12
C ASP A 7 -16.27 23.45 -36.75
N TYR A 8 -16.21 24.42 -35.83
CA TYR A 8 -15.70 24.21 -34.49
C TYR A 8 -16.68 23.48 -33.57
N LYS A 9 -17.97 23.45 -33.92
CA LYS A 9 -19.02 22.71 -33.20
C LYS A 9 -19.39 21.45 -33.96
N PRO A 10 -19.67 20.34 -33.26
CA PRO A 10 -20.14 19.14 -33.91
C PRO A 10 -21.58 19.39 -34.50
N ALA A 11 -21.78 18.96 -35.71
CA ALA A 11 -23.13 18.96 -36.35
C ALA A 11 -24.05 17.91 -35.69
N GLY A 12 -23.47 16.80 -35.18
CA GLY A 12 -24.22 15.76 -34.48
C GLY A 12 -23.32 14.58 -34.02
N THR A 13 -24.02 13.53 -33.57
CA THR A 13 -23.38 12.27 -33.14
C THR A 13 -23.97 11.11 -33.94
N THR A 14 -23.13 10.25 -34.48
CA THR A 14 -23.54 9.08 -35.26
C THR A 14 -24.41 8.09 -34.45
N PRO A 15 -25.45 7.48 -35.01
CA PRO A 15 -25.98 7.75 -36.36
C PRO A 15 -26.57 9.16 -36.45
N PHE A 16 -26.25 9.90 -37.54
CA PHE A 16 -26.61 11.31 -37.68
C PHE A 16 -27.01 11.57 -39.11
N THR A 17 -28.10 12.33 -39.29
CA THR A 17 -28.58 12.86 -40.59
C THR A 17 -28.51 14.38 -40.50
N THR A 18 -27.74 14.99 -41.38
CA THR A 18 -27.69 16.44 -41.50
C THR A 18 -28.89 16.97 -42.30
N GLU A 19 -29.21 18.26 -42.15
CA GLU A 19 -30.06 19.00 -43.08
C GLU A 19 -29.38 19.04 -44.45
N ARG A 20 -30.11 19.56 -45.45
CA ARG A 20 -29.62 19.66 -46.83
C ARG A 20 -28.33 20.50 -46.89
N LEU A 21 -27.27 19.90 -47.35
CA LEU A 21 -26.02 20.61 -47.68
C LEU A 21 -26.15 21.19 -49.10
N PRO A 22 -25.50 22.35 -49.39
CA PRO A 22 -25.38 22.90 -50.73
C PRO A 22 -24.74 21.90 -51.68
N LYS A 23 -25.04 22.06 -53.00
CA LYS A 23 -24.34 21.30 -54.04
C LYS A 23 -22.83 21.64 -53.99
N GLY A 24 -21.98 20.62 -53.97
CA GLY A 24 -20.54 20.81 -53.91
C GLY A 24 -19.80 19.73 -53.12
N SER A 25 -18.54 19.98 -52.89
CA SER A 25 -17.68 19.09 -52.08
C SER A 25 -17.67 19.55 -50.64
N HIS A 26 -18.00 18.62 -49.75
CA HIS A 26 -18.00 18.84 -48.29
C HIS A 26 -16.99 17.91 -47.59
N THR A 27 -16.50 18.35 -46.47
CA THR A 27 -15.60 17.57 -45.62
C THR A 27 -16.30 17.14 -44.35
N LEU A 28 -16.36 15.84 -44.12
CA LEU A 28 -16.89 15.26 -42.88
C LEU A 28 -15.73 14.81 -41.99
N GLN A 29 -15.63 15.35 -40.78
CA GLN A 29 -14.64 14.89 -39.80
C GLN A 29 -15.35 14.16 -38.67
N PHE A 30 -14.91 12.94 -38.42
CA PHE A 30 -15.42 12.06 -37.37
C PHE A 30 -14.43 12.02 -36.20
N LYS A 31 -14.90 12.33 -34.98
CA LYS A 31 -14.10 12.31 -33.77
C LYS A 31 -14.78 11.48 -32.67
N LEU A 32 -14.00 10.62 -32.06
CA LEU A 32 -14.37 9.87 -30.85
C LEU A 32 -13.15 9.79 -29.95
N GLY A 33 -13.33 10.04 -28.65
CA GLY A 33 -12.22 9.94 -27.68
C GLY A 33 -11.52 8.58 -27.78
N SER A 34 -10.21 8.58 -27.66
CA SER A 34 -9.36 7.39 -27.81
C SER A 34 -9.37 6.71 -29.20
N TYR A 35 -9.88 7.39 -30.21
CA TYR A 35 -9.80 6.95 -31.62
C TYR A 35 -9.12 8.01 -32.48
N LYS A 36 -8.48 7.57 -33.55
CA LYS A 36 -7.89 8.48 -34.54
C LYS A 36 -9.00 9.23 -35.26
N PRO A 37 -8.95 10.58 -35.34
CA PRO A 37 -9.93 11.32 -36.15
C PRO A 37 -9.84 10.87 -37.62
N LEU A 38 -11.00 10.72 -38.25
CA LEU A 38 -11.13 10.37 -39.65
C LEU A 38 -11.77 11.54 -40.41
N THR A 39 -11.17 11.92 -41.52
CA THR A 39 -11.74 12.95 -42.42
C THR A 39 -12.03 12.34 -43.75
N GLU A 40 -13.29 12.54 -44.22
CA GLU A 40 -13.80 12.03 -45.48
C GLU A 40 -14.36 13.18 -46.30
N LYS A 41 -14.17 13.12 -47.59
CA LYS A 41 -14.83 14.03 -48.54
C LYS A 41 -16.08 13.39 -49.10
N VAL A 42 -17.15 14.17 -49.19
CA VAL A 42 -18.41 13.79 -49.85
C VAL A 42 -18.78 14.85 -50.90
N VAL A 43 -19.36 14.42 -51.99
CA VAL A 43 -19.82 15.35 -53.06
C VAL A 43 -21.33 15.28 -53.09
N ILE A 44 -21.97 16.41 -52.85
CA ILE A 44 -23.42 16.55 -52.91
C ILE A 44 -23.80 16.95 -54.34
N SER A 45 -24.57 16.11 -55.02
CA SER A 45 -25.01 16.33 -56.41
C SER A 45 -26.07 17.41 -56.56
N GLY A 46 -26.83 17.68 -55.48
CA GLY A 46 -27.91 18.68 -55.51
C GLY A 46 -29.20 18.20 -56.14
N ASP A 47 -29.36 16.91 -56.44
CA ASP A 47 -30.54 16.28 -57.04
C ASP A 47 -31.59 15.85 -55.99
N GLY A 48 -31.34 16.12 -54.71
CA GLY A 48 -32.23 15.75 -53.60
C GLY A 48 -32.07 14.32 -53.11
N SER A 49 -31.14 13.55 -53.66
CA SER A 49 -30.79 12.20 -53.19
C SER A 49 -30.17 12.22 -51.80
N VAL A 50 -30.46 11.19 -51.00
CA VAL A 50 -29.81 10.99 -49.70
C VAL A 50 -28.61 10.09 -49.89
N GLN A 51 -27.45 10.59 -49.46
CA GLN A 51 -26.22 9.80 -49.44
C GLN A 51 -25.93 9.28 -48.03
N THR A 52 -25.61 8.01 -47.91
CA THR A 52 -25.20 7.40 -46.62
C THR A 52 -23.71 7.11 -46.64
N LYS A 53 -23.02 7.55 -45.59
CA LYS A 53 -21.60 7.28 -45.39
C LYS A 53 -21.42 6.47 -44.10
N ALA A 54 -20.94 5.24 -44.21
CA ALA A 54 -20.52 4.45 -43.10
C ALA A 54 -18.99 4.61 -42.90
N VAL A 55 -18.55 4.81 -41.65
CA VAL A 55 -17.15 4.97 -41.33
C VAL A 55 -16.75 4.09 -40.14
N ALA A 56 -15.50 3.62 -40.14
CA ALA A 56 -14.89 2.91 -39.02
C ALA A 56 -13.73 3.71 -38.53
N LEU A 57 -13.74 4.11 -37.27
CA LEU A 57 -12.60 4.81 -36.64
C LEU A 57 -11.56 3.80 -36.16
N ALA A 58 -10.30 4.07 -36.47
CA ALA A 58 -9.19 3.27 -35.96
C ALA A 58 -8.92 3.62 -34.48
N PRO A 59 -8.72 2.62 -33.61
CA PRO A 59 -8.36 2.89 -32.23
C PRO A 59 -7.02 3.64 -32.13
N ASN A 60 -6.91 4.52 -31.15
CA ASN A 60 -5.69 5.24 -30.80
C ASN A 60 -5.25 4.88 -29.39
N PHE A 61 -5.44 3.63 -29.01
CA PHE A 61 -5.11 3.07 -27.71
C PHE A 61 -4.68 1.62 -27.82
N ALA A 62 -4.13 1.09 -26.73
CA ALA A 62 -3.91 -0.33 -26.52
C ALA A 62 -4.41 -0.72 -25.13
N GLU A 63 -4.72 -2.01 -24.94
CA GLU A 63 -4.93 -2.60 -23.62
C GLU A 63 -3.56 -2.88 -22.99
N VAL A 64 -3.34 -2.35 -21.78
CA VAL A 64 -2.07 -2.49 -21.05
C VAL A 64 -2.36 -3.11 -19.70
N SER A 65 -1.59 -4.14 -19.34
CA SER A 65 -1.58 -4.70 -18.00
C SER A 65 -0.22 -4.49 -17.36
N VAL A 66 -0.23 -4.10 -16.10
CA VAL A 66 0.98 -3.89 -15.28
C VAL A 66 0.88 -4.79 -14.07
N SER A 67 1.96 -5.46 -13.72
CA SER A 67 2.06 -6.22 -12.48
C SER A 67 3.39 -5.95 -11.80
N VAL A 68 3.36 -5.96 -10.47
CA VAL A 68 4.53 -5.83 -9.61
C VAL A 68 4.39 -6.81 -8.45
N PRO A 69 5.47 -7.51 -8.06
CA PRO A 69 5.49 -8.32 -6.84
C PRO A 69 5.30 -7.47 -5.59
N ASP A 70 5.04 -8.10 -4.44
CA ASP A 70 5.03 -7.50 -3.10
C ASP A 70 4.00 -6.38 -2.89
N GLU A 71 2.92 -6.37 -3.67
CA GLU A 71 1.82 -5.41 -3.55
C GLU A 71 2.28 -3.94 -3.52
N ALA A 72 3.36 -3.62 -4.24
CA ALA A 72 3.80 -2.25 -4.38
C ALA A 72 2.74 -1.42 -5.12
N GLU A 73 2.65 -0.14 -4.81
CA GLU A 73 1.73 0.78 -5.47
C GLU A 73 2.22 1.12 -6.88
N ILE A 74 1.32 1.01 -7.85
CA ILE A 74 1.60 1.26 -9.28
C ILE A 74 1.21 2.69 -9.62
N PHE A 75 2.13 3.43 -10.24
CA PHE A 75 1.89 4.76 -10.80
C PHE A 75 2.10 4.72 -12.31
N ILE A 76 1.24 5.42 -13.04
CA ILE A 76 1.38 5.67 -14.48
C ILE A 76 1.37 7.18 -14.68
N ASN A 77 2.47 7.76 -15.16
CA ASN A 77 2.66 9.21 -15.26
C ASN A 77 2.27 9.95 -13.97
N GLU A 78 2.82 9.52 -12.83
CA GLU A 78 2.59 10.05 -11.47
C GLU A 78 1.16 9.81 -10.90
N GLU A 79 0.23 9.27 -11.66
CA GLU A 79 -1.11 8.94 -11.19
C GLU A 79 -1.14 7.53 -10.60
N SER A 80 -1.59 7.40 -9.35
CA SER A 80 -1.76 6.10 -8.68
C SER A 80 -2.86 5.28 -9.36
N LYS A 81 -2.55 4.02 -9.61
CA LYS A 81 -3.44 3.04 -10.25
C LYS A 81 -3.81 1.86 -9.34
N GLY A 82 -3.37 1.88 -8.07
CA GLY A 82 -3.59 0.82 -7.09
C GLY A 82 -2.35 -0.03 -6.85
N THR A 83 -2.51 -1.16 -6.20
CA THR A 83 -1.41 -2.01 -5.72
C THR A 83 -1.37 -3.36 -6.45
N GLY A 84 -0.17 -3.88 -6.62
CA GLY A 84 0.09 -5.23 -7.14
C GLY A 84 -0.20 -5.40 -8.63
N LYS A 85 -1.39 -5.06 -9.10
CA LYS A 85 -1.82 -5.24 -10.50
C LYS A 85 -2.74 -4.13 -10.97
N TRP A 86 -2.57 -3.76 -12.23
CA TRP A 86 -3.48 -2.85 -12.93
C TRP A 86 -3.67 -3.29 -14.37
N SER A 87 -4.84 -3.06 -14.94
CA SER A 87 -5.10 -3.22 -16.38
C SER A 87 -6.12 -2.20 -16.84
N GLY A 88 -5.91 -1.71 -18.06
CA GLY A 88 -6.78 -0.70 -18.66
C GLY A 88 -6.28 -0.23 -20.01
N ARG A 89 -6.98 0.74 -20.57
CA ARG A 89 -6.64 1.38 -21.85
C ARG A 89 -5.74 2.56 -21.65
N LEU A 90 -4.65 2.58 -22.40
CA LEU A 90 -3.79 3.77 -22.53
C LEU A 90 -3.81 4.23 -24.00
N ASN A 91 -3.93 5.52 -24.21
CA ASN A 91 -3.79 6.11 -25.54
C ASN A 91 -2.36 5.94 -26.04
N THR A 92 -2.14 6.08 -27.34
CA THR A 92 -0.77 6.07 -27.89
C THR A 92 0.09 7.16 -27.29
N GLY A 93 1.32 6.82 -26.94
CA GLY A 93 2.28 7.76 -26.33
C GLY A 93 3.31 7.09 -25.43
N MET A 94 4.15 7.92 -24.84
CA MET A 94 5.15 7.49 -23.88
C MET A 94 4.60 7.57 -22.46
N TYR A 95 4.81 6.51 -21.69
CA TYR A 95 4.36 6.41 -20.31
C TYR A 95 5.52 6.02 -19.40
N THR A 96 5.62 6.69 -18.27
CA THR A 96 6.48 6.25 -17.18
C THR A 96 5.63 5.43 -16.20
N ILE A 97 5.99 4.17 -16.06
CA ILE A 97 5.35 3.24 -15.11
C ILE A 97 6.30 3.03 -13.95
N GLU A 98 5.81 3.23 -12.74
CA GLU A 98 6.61 3.18 -11.53
C GLU A 98 5.93 2.32 -10.47
N ALA A 99 6.72 1.51 -9.75
CA ALA A 99 6.30 0.81 -8.56
C ALA A 99 6.93 1.47 -7.34
N ARG A 100 6.10 1.86 -6.36
CA ARG A 100 6.53 2.52 -5.12
C ARG A 100 6.13 1.68 -3.90
N LYS A 101 7.01 1.65 -2.92
CA LYS A 101 6.75 1.07 -1.60
C LYS A 101 7.47 1.89 -0.55
N VAL A 102 6.81 2.10 0.59
CA VAL A 102 7.41 2.87 1.70
C VAL A 102 8.75 2.26 2.09
N SER A 103 9.73 3.10 2.38
CA SER A 103 11.11 2.70 2.75
C SER A 103 11.88 1.92 1.68
N HIS A 104 11.47 2.06 0.40
CA HIS A 104 12.12 1.40 -0.72
C HIS A 104 12.48 2.41 -1.83
N TYR A 105 13.51 2.09 -2.60
CA TYR A 105 13.75 2.76 -3.88
C TYR A 105 12.69 2.31 -4.89
N PRO A 106 12.05 3.24 -5.60
CA PRO A 106 11.07 2.88 -6.62
C PRO A 106 11.71 2.20 -7.82
N THR A 107 10.96 1.33 -8.46
CA THR A 107 11.33 0.76 -9.76
C THR A 107 10.56 1.47 -10.86
N LYS A 108 11.26 1.92 -11.90
CA LYS A 108 10.69 2.67 -13.02
C LYS A 108 10.95 1.99 -14.35
N ARG A 109 9.98 2.10 -15.27
CA ARG A 109 10.11 1.69 -16.67
C ARG A 109 9.36 2.66 -17.56
N THR A 110 10.01 3.15 -18.61
CA THR A 110 9.37 3.93 -19.67
C THR A 110 8.96 2.98 -20.79
N VAL A 111 7.71 3.10 -21.25
CA VAL A 111 7.14 2.27 -22.31
C VAL A 111 6.47 3.15 -23.36
N GLU A 112 6.55 2.74 -24.63
CA GLU A 112 5.78 3.32 -25.71
C GLU A 112 4.52 2.48 -25.94
N VAL A 113 3.36 3.12 -25.85
CA VAL A 113 2.08 2.49 -26.18
C VAL A 113 1.72 2.83 -27.62
N LYS A 114 1.55 1.79 -28.45
CA LYS A 114 1.14 1.90 -29.85
C LYS A 114 -0.27 1.37 -30.04
N ALA A 115 -0.99 1.99 -30.97
CA ALA A 115 -2.38 1.64 -31.25
C ALA A 115 -2.54 0.16 -31.62
N GLY A 116 -3.40 -0.55 -30.87
CA GLY A 116 -3.71 -1.96 -31.09
C GLY A 116 -2.63 -2.95 -30.62
N GLU A 117 -1.49 -2.48 -30.12
CA GLU A 117 -0.43 -3.35 -29.57
C GLU A 117 -0.62 -3.53 -28.06
N ASN A 118 -1.35 -4.54 -27.67
CA ASN A 118 -1.57 -4.85 -26.26
C ASN A 118 -0.27 -5.25 -25.58
N GLN A 119 -0.05 -4.77 -24.33
CA GLN A 119 1.21 -4.96 -23.62
C GLN A 119 0.98 -5.54 -22.22
N GLN A 120 1.87 -6.46 -21.83
CA GLN A 120 2.00 -6.94 -20.46
C GLN A 120 3.34 -6.46 -19.90
N ILE A 121 3.28 -5.67 -18.84
CA ILE A 121 4.45 -5.05 -18.24
C ILE A 121 4.61 -5.62 -16.83
N VAL A 122 5.73 -6.29 -16.61
CA VAL A 122 6.11 -6.78 -15.30
C VAL A 122 7.23 -5.87 -14.78
N LEU A 123 7.01 -5.22 -13.64
CA LEU A 123 8.02 -4.46 -12.93
C LEU A 123 8.72 -5.36 -11.91
N GLN A 124 9.97 -5.04 -11.62
CA GLN A 124 10.67 -5.61 -10.48
C GLN A 124 10.16 -4.98 -9.18
N SER A 125 10.31 -5.70 -8.06
CA SER A 125 10.01 -5.16 -6.74
C SER A 125 10.85 -3.91 -6.46
N PRO A 126 10.28 -2.90 -5.80
CA PRO A 126 11.05 -1.82 -5.20
C PRO A 126 12.13 -2.35 -4.25
N VAL A 127 13.30 -1.73 -4.27
CA VAL A 127 14.46 -2.20 -3.49
C VAL A 127 14.40 -1.63 -2.07
N PRO A 128 14.40 -2.46 -1.01
CA PRO A 128 14.35 -1.97 0.36
C PRO A 128 15.61 -1.18 0.73
N ARG A 129 15.41 -0.16 1.56
CA ARG A 129 16.45 0.72 2.09
C ARG A 129 16.62 0.44 3.56
N TYR A 130 17.85 0.24 4.01
CA TYR A 130 18.16 -0.19 5.36
C TYR A 130 19.13 0.75 6.08
N GLY A 131 18.98 0.79 7.42
CA GLY A 131 19.95 1.28 8.37
C GLY A 131 20.22 0.24 9.44
N SER A 132 20.85 0.66 10.52
CA SER A 132 21.14 -0.17 11.69
C SER A 132 20.76 0.56 12.97
N ILE A 133 20.49 -0.19 14.04
CA ILE A 133 20.27 0.35 15.38
C ILE A 133 21.27 -0.27 16.35
N ASN A 134 21.92 0.56 17.18
CA ASN A 134 22.82 0.13 18.24
C ASN A 134 22.11 0.31 19.58
N ILE A 135 21.70 -0.78 20.19
CA ILE A 135 20.93 -0.76 21.43
C ILE A 135 21.79 -1.16 22.61
N ASN A 136 21.91 -0.25 23.58
CA ASN A 136 22.48 -0.51 24.88
C ASN A 136 21.42 -0.38 25.96
N THR A 137 21.41 -1.28 26.93
CA THR A 137 20.48 -1.24 28.05
C THR A 137 21.16 -1.41 29.40
N GLN A 138 20.55 -0.81 30.40
CA GLN A 138 20.84 -1.08 31.80
C GLN A 138 19.54 -1.58 32.46
N PRO A 139 19.49 -2.85 32.92
CA PRO A 139 20.56 -3.85 32.85
C PRO A 139 20.77 -4.43 31.45
N ILE A 140 21.87 -5.06 31.20
CA ILE A 140 22.18 -5.78 29.96
C ILE A 140 21.34 -7.05 29.83
N GLY A 141 21.24 -7.62 28.62
CA GLY A 141 20.46 -8.84 28.34
C GLY A 141 18.95 -8.59 28.33
N ALA A 142 18.53 -7.40 27.92
CA ALA A 142 17.12 -7.11 27.69
C ALA A 142 16.74 -7.51 26.25
N MET A 143 15.59 -8.11 26.10
CA MET A 143 15.03 -8.49 24.79
C MET A 143 14.56 -7.25 24.04
N VAL A 144 15.01 -7.12 22.81
CA VAL A 144 14.71 -6.00 21.90
C VAL A 144 13.74 -6.45 20.82
N SER A 145 12.70 -5.67 20.61
CA SER A 145 11.78 -5.83 19.48
C SER A 145 11.53 -4.50 18.78
N VAL A 146 11.36 -4.57 17.45
CA VAL A 146 11.01 -3.44 16.60
C VAL A 146 9.74 -3.78 15.83
N ASP A 147 8.73 -2.91 15.93
CA ASP A 147 7.40 -3.11 15.36
C ASP A 147 6.79 -4.49 15.70
N GLY A 148 7.04 -4.95 16.94
CA GLY A 148 6.57 -6.25 17.44
C GLY A 148 7.43 -7.46 17.02
N ARG A 149 8.42 -7.27 16.12
CA ARG A 149 9.35 -8.35 15.73
C ARG A 149 10.53 -8.38 16.70
N VAL A 150 10.74 -9.51 17.34
CA VAL A 150 11.90 -9.73 18.21
C VAL A 150 13.19 -9.80 17.37
N LEU A 151 14.19 -9.00 17.74
CA LEU A 151 15.50 -8.95 17.08
C LEU A 151 16.57 -9.71 17.87
N GLY A 152 16.51 -9.71 19.20
CA GLY A 152 17.49 -10.37 20.08
C GLY A 152 17.74 -9.57 21.35
N GLU A 153 18.85 -9.83 22.01
CA GLU A 153 19.22 -9.21 23.30
C GLU A 153 20.19 -8.06 23.12
N SER A 154 20.09 -7.07 24.02
CA SER A 154 21.01 -5.95 24.17
C SER A 154 22.16 -6.30 25.15
N PRO A 155 23.38 -5.70 25.01
CA PRO A 155 23.77 -4.74 23.98
C PRO A 155 24.01 -5.41 22.63
N ASN A 156 23.53 -4.79 21.53
CA ASN A 156 23.75 -5.33 20.19
C ASN A 156 23.56 -4.27 19.11
N ILE A 157 24.16 -4.52 17.93
CA ILE A 157 23.89 -3.77 16.70
C ILE A 157 23.02 -4.62 15.80
N PHE A 158 21.77 -4.21 15.63
CA PHE A 158 20.83 -4.86 14.73
C PHE A 158 20.89 -4.19 13.35
N LYS A 159 21.26 -4.98 12.35
CA LYS A 159 21.38 -4.54 10.95
C LYS A 159 20.09 -4.81 10.18
N ASP A 160 20.03 -4.27 8.97
CA ASP A 160 18.94 -4.51 8.02
C ASP A 160 17.55 -4.13 8.58
N VAL A 161 17.51 -3.04 9.35
CA VAL A 161 16.28 -2.40 9.77
C VAL A 161 15.84 -1.43 8.67
N LEU A 162 14.60 -1.53 8.18
CA LEU A 162 14.08 -0.62 7.17
C LEU A 162 14.19 0.84 7.65
N ILE A 163 14.40 1.76 6.71
CA ILE A 163 14.41 3.18 7.07
C ILE A 163 13.00 3.65 7.43
N GLY A 164 12.92 4.65 8.29
CA GLY A 164 11.64 5.22 8.72
C GLY A 164 11.51 5.27 10.22
N THR A 165 10.29 5.50 10.67
CA THR A 165 9.93 5.56 12.09
C THR A 165 9.41 4.21 12.55
N HIS A 166 9.99 3.70 13.65
CA HIS A 166 9.69 2.39 14.20
C HIS A 166 9.36 2.48 15.68
N THR A 167 8.55 1.55 16.16
CA THR A 167 8.29 1.36 17.58
C THR A 167 9.31 0.36 18.11
N LEU A 168 10.20 0.83 18.96
CA LEU A 168 11.13 0.02 19.73
C LEU A 168 10.47 -0.39 21.05
N ALA A 169 10.49 -1.68 21.40
CA ALA A 169 10.14 -2.15 22.73
C ALA A 169 11.30 -2.98 23.30
N VAL A 170 11.64 -2.71 24.54
CA VAL A 170 12.71 -3.39 25.27
C VAL A 170 12.15 -3.94 26.57
N SER A 171 12.32 -5.24 26.79
CA SER A 171 11.79 -5.95 27.96
C SER A 171 12.82 -6.84 28.63
N LYS A 172 12.76 -6.94 29.94
CA LYS A 172 13.56 -7.87 30.74
C LYS A 172 12.77 -8.32 31.94
N GLU A 173 12.91 -9.58 32.30
CA GLU A 173 12.25 -10.12 33.49
C GLU A 173 12.66 -9.33 34.74
N GLY A 174 11.68 -8.97 35.58
CA GLY A 174 11.85 -8.14 36.75
C GLY A 174 11.96 -6.63 36.48
N TYR A 175 11.79 -6.19 35.24
CA TYR A 175 11.84 -4.79 34.83
C TYR A 175 10.58 -4.38 34.06
N ALA A 176 10.25 -3.10 34.11
CA ALA A 176 9.21 -2.52 33.28
C ALA A 176 9.61 -2.56 31.79
N THR A 177 8.69 -2.99 30.94
CA THR A 177 8.89 -2.90 29.50
C THR A 177 8.94 -1.43 29.09
N LYS A 178 10.00 -1.04 28.38
CA LYS A 178 10.15 0.32 27.88
C LYS A 178 9.89 0.38 26.38
N THR A 179 9.01 1.29 25.99
CA THR A 179 8.67 1.52 24.59
C THR A 179 9.11 2.92 24.18
N SER A 180 9.67 3.07 23.00
CA SER A 180 10.05 4.36 22.44
C SER A 180 9.93 4.35 20.93
N THR A 181 9.85 5.53 20.34
CA THR A 181 9.87 5.70 18.88
C THR A 181 11.30 6.02 18.46
N ILE A 182 11.80 5.33 17.45
CA ILE A 182 13.11 5.56 16.86
C ILE A 182 12.97 5.86 15.37
N THR A 183 13.90 6.63 14.82
CA THR A 183 13.99 6.88 13.39
C THR A 183 15.27 6.26 12.85
N VAL A 184 15.13 5.41 11.84
CA VAL A 184 16.25 4.74 11.16
C VAL A 184 16.49 5.45 9.84
N GLU A 185 17.73 5.86 9.60
CA GLU A 185 18.18 6.50 8.37
C GLU A 185 19.04 5.53 7.54
N GLU A 186 18.99 5.69 6.22
CA GLU A 186 19.71 4.82 5.30
C GLU A 186 21.23 4.87 5.51
N GLY A 187 21.83 3.68 5.64
CA GLY A 187 23.28 3.51 5.81
C GLY A 187 23.84 4.01 7.14
N LYS A 188 22.99 4.53 8.03
CA LYS A 188 23.43 5.03 9.35
C LYS A 188 23.16 4.02 10.46
N ILE A 189 23.87 4.20 11.57
CA ILE A 189 23.64 3.51 12.84
C ILE A 189 22.96 4.48 13.79
N THR A 190 21.73 4.18 14.19
CA THR A 190 20.99 4.94 15.19
C THR A 190 21.35 4.43 16.59
N PRO A 191 22.04 5.22 17.45
CA PRO A 191 22.33 4.82 18.80
C PRO A 191 21.11 4.98 19.71
N VAL A 192 20.89 4.00 20.59
CA VAL A 192 19.80 4.01 21.57
C VAL A 192 20.33 3.46 22.90
N ASP A 193 20.38 4.31 23.92
CA ASP A 193 20.77 3.97 25.27
C ASP A 193 19.55 4.03 26.18
N LEU A 194 19.20 2.92 26.84
CA LEU A 194 17.99 2.81 27.65
C LEU A 194 18.31 2.29 29.04
N GLN A 195 17.78 2.96 30.04
CA GLN A 195 17.71 2.45 31.41
C GLN A 195 16.30 1.91 31.66
N LEU A 196 16.20 0.64 32.05
CA LEU A 196 14.95 0.01 32.45
C LEU A 196 14.71 0.27 33.92
N GLU A 197 13.47 0.56 34.26
CA GLU A 197 13.04 0.73 35.64
C GLU A 197 12.72 -0.63 36.26
N ASN A 198 13.01 -0.78 37.56
CA ASN A 198 12.67 -2.00 38.27
C ASN A 198 11.16 -2.25 38.19
N GLY A 199 10.81 -3.42 37.73
CA GLY A 199 9.46 -3.96 37.75
C GLY A 199 9.35 -5.09 38.76
N GLY A 200 8.28 -5.84 38.63
CA GLY A 200 8.06 -7.07 39.36
C GLY A 200 7.33 -8.08 38.51
N SER A 201 7.03 -9.22 39.05
CA SER A 201 6.24 -10.22 38.34
C SER A 201 5.13 -10.80 39.22
N VAL A 202 4.12 -11.38 38.57
CA VAL A 202 3.06 -12.12 39.21
C VAL A 202 2.82 -13.42 38.47
N VAL A 203 2.75 -14.51 39.19
CA VAL A 203 2.42 -15.83 38.63
C VAL A 203 0.92 -16.07 38.74
N ILE A 204 0.23 -16.17 37.62
CA ILE A 204 -1.19 -16.41 37.51
C ILE A 204 -1.41 -17.91 37.29
N ARG A 205 -2.10 -18.55 38.20
CA ARG A 205 -2.41 -19.98 38.13
C ARG A 205 -3.91 -20.20 38.05
N SER A 206 -4.32 -21.29 37.44
CA SER A 206 -5.71 -21.75 37.42
C SER A 206 -5.75 -23.24 37.73
N ASN A 207 -6.83 -23.67 38.37
CA ASN A 207 -7.17 -25.09 38.55
C ASN A 207 -7.85 -25.70 37.31
N VAL A 208 -8.14 -24.85 36.29
CA VAL A 208 -8.74 -25.27 35.04
C VAL A 208 -7.65 -25.27 33.96
N THR A 209 -7.52 -26.37 33.23
CA THR A 209 -6.56 -26.52 32.11
C THR A 209 -6.94 -25.57 30.99
N ASN A 210 -5.92 -25.02 30.30
CA ASN A 210 -6.07 -24.08 29.18
C ASN A 210 -6.84 -22.80 29.54
N ALA A 211 -6.88 -22.40 30.81
CA ALA A 211 -7.45 -21.12 31.18
C ALA A 211 -6.68 -19.96 30.61
N ARG A 212 -7.37 -19.07 29.92
CA ARG A 212 -6.82 -17.90 29.22
C ARG A 212 -6.63 -16.75 30.19
N VAL A 213 -5.45 -16.13 30.17
CA VAL A 213 -5.09 -15.00 31.02
C VAL A 213 -5.16 -13.71 30.24
N TYR A 214 -5.87 -12.73 30.79
CA TYR A 214 -5.96 -11.38 30.27
C TYR A 214 -5.45 -10.40 31.32
N ILE A 215 -4.67 -9.41 30.89
CA ILE A 215 -4.19 -8.31 31.73
C ILE A 215 -4.71 -7.01 31.12
N ASP A 216 -5.44 -6.23 31.93
CA ASP A 216 -6.08 -4.99 31.50
C ASP A 216 -6.92 -5.17 30.21
N GLY A 217 -7.63 -6.30 30.12
CA GLY A 217 -8.47 -6.68 28.98
C GLY A 217 -7.73 -7.28 27.78
N GLN A 218 -6.40 -7.30 27.78
CA GLN A 218 -5.60 -7.88 26.70
C GLN A 218 -5.21 -9.33 26.98
N PHE A 219 -5.42 -10.22 26.02
CA PHE A 219 -4.96 -11.61 26.10
C PHE A 219 -3.43 -11.67 26.17
N LYS A 220 -2.89 -12.40 27.15
CA LYS A 220 -1.44 -12.55 27.37
C LYS A 220 -0.95 -14.00 27.21
N GLY A 221 -1.77 -14.99 27.54
CA GLY A 221 -1.36 -16.39 27.46
C GLY A 221 -2.31 -17.33 28.19
N ILE A 222 -1.84 -18.54 28.46
CA ILE A 222 -2.57 -19.62 29.15
C ILE A 222 -1.92 -19.88 30.51
N ALA A 223 -2.74 -20.04 31.56
CA ALA A 223 -2.26 -20.37 32.90
C ALA A 223 -1.63 -21.79 32.96
N PRO A 224 -0.53 -22.00 33.70
CA PRO A 224 0.19 -21.00 34.50
C PRO A 224 0.94 -19.98 33.63
N TYR A 225 0.78 -18.70 33.92
CA TYR A 225 1.37 -17.60 33.17
C TYR A 225 2.09 -16.62 34.11
N THR A 226 3.35 -16.29 33.81
CA THR A 226 4.10 -15.26 34.54
C THR A 226 4.00 -13.94 33.78
N TYR A 227 3.42 -12.94 34.41
CA TYR A 227 3.37 -11.58 33.89
C TYR A 227 4.39 -10.71 34.61
N SER A 228 5.26 -10.05 33.86
CA SER A 228 6.28 -9.13 34.37
C SER A 228 6.07 -7.75 33.73
N ASP A 229 6.03 -6.71 34.55
CA ASP A 229 5.86 -5.32 34.10
C ASP A 229 6.33 -4.35 35.22
N GLY A 230 6.19 -3.04 34.98
CA GLY A 230 6.46 -2.02 35.98
C GLY A 230 5.65 -2.21 37.25
N ALA A 231 6.13 -1.61 38.35
CA ALA A 231 5.37 -1.56 39.59
C ALA A 231 4.02 -0.84 39.36
N GLY A 232 2.92 -1.45 39.74
CA GLY A 232 1.60 -0.91 39.46
C GLY A 232 0.44 -1.83 39.87
N ARG A 233 -0.77 -1.39 39.54
CA ARG A 233 -1.99 -2.18 39.70
C ARG A 233 -2.48 -2.64 38.34
N TYR A 234 -2.76 -3.94 38.23
CA TYR A 234 -3.17 -4.57 36.99
C TYR A 234 -4.46 -5.36 37.23
N GLN A 235 -5.38 -5.29 36.27
CA GLN A 235 -6.58 -6.11 36.31
C GLN A 235 -6.30 -7.44 35.59
N VAL A 236 -6.25 -8.52 36.36
CA VAL A 236 -6.08 -9.88 35.83
C VAL A 236 -7.44 -10.54 35.68
N THR A 237 -7.79 -10.97 34.48
CA THR A 237 -8.97 -11.77 34.19
C THR A 237 -8.57 -13.13 33.67
N VAL A 238 -9.11 -14.19 34.33
CA VAL A 238 -8.90 -15.58 33.89
C VAL A 238 -10.21 -16.10 33.32
N LYS A 239 -10.17 -16.65 32.12
CA LYS A 239 -11.31 -17.18 31.38
C LYS A 239 -11.11 -18.64 31.01
N ALA A 240 -12.11 -19.48 31.15
CA ALA A 240 -12.10 -20.86 30.66
C ALA A 240 -13.51 -21.24 30.17
N ASP A 241 -13.57 -22.08 29.14
CA ASP A 241 -14.82 -22.48 28.52
C ASP A 241 -15.69 -23.29 29.53
N GLY A 242 -16.93 -22.89 29.69
CA GLY A 242 -17.85 -23.49 30.68
C GLY A 242 -17.73 -22.95 32.09
N TYR A 243 -16.91 -21.94 32.34
CA TYR A 243 -16.72 -21.29 33.64
C TYR A 243 -17.01 -19.80 33.58
N ASN A 244 -17.41 -19.22 34.72
CA ASN A 244 -17.52 -17.77 34.84
C ASN A 244 -16.13 -17.12 34.84
N ASP A 245 -16.01 -15.96 34.22
CA ASP A 245 -14.79 -15.14 34.25
C ASP A 245 -14.45 -14.73 35.69
N VAL A 246 -13.19 -14.88 36.08
CA VAL A 246 -12.68 -14.41 37.38
C VAL A 246 -11.75 -13.23 37.12
N THR A 247 -12.08 -12.07 37.70
CA THR A 247 -11.28 -10.86 37.60
C THR A 247 -10.80 -10.44 39.01
N GLN A 248 -9.49 -10.16 39.09
CA GLN A 248 -8.85 -9.67 40.32
C GLN A 248 -7.88 -8.55 39.99
N THR A 249 -7.78 -7.59 40.93
CA THR A 249 -6.71 -6.58 40.83
C THR A 249 -5.48 -7.12 41.57
N VAL A 250 -4.38 -7.21 40.89
CA VAL A 250 -3.07 -7.57 41.46
C VAL A 250 -2.17 -6.34 41.54
N VAL A 251 -1.31 -6.32 42.56
CA VAL A 251 -0.28 -5.26 42.69
C VAL A 251 1.06 -5.89 42.42
N ILE A 252 1.74 -5.37 41.44
CA ILE A 252 3.14 -5.71 41.17
C ILE A 252 4.00 -4.69 41.91
N ALA A 253 4.85 -5.16 42.80
CA ALA A 253 5.83 -4.34 43.50
C ALA A 253 7.20 -4.52 42.84
N ALA A 254 8.01 -3.45 42.80
CA ALA A 254 9.35 -3.49 42.25
C ALA A 254 10.23 -4.55 42.95
N GLY A 255 10.86 -5.44 42.15
CA GLY A 255 11.73 -6.49 42.63
C GLY A 255 11.05 -7.68 43.30
N GLN A 256 9.72 -7.81 43.21
CA GLN A 256 8.96 -8.94 43.78
C GLN A 256 8.32 -9.79 42.68
N THR A 257 8.16 -11.07 43.00
CA THR A 257 7.43 -12.05 42.16
C THR A 257 6.28 -12.64 42.98
#